data_0062ddd954e75c3e50775917206d3140
#
_entry.id   0062ddd954e75c3e50775917206d3140
#
_cell.length_a   1.000
_cell.length_b   1.000
_cell.length_c   1.000
_cell.angle_alpha   90.00
_cell.angle_beta   90.00
_cell.angle_gamma   90.00
#
_symmetry.space_group_name_H-M   'P 1'
#
loop_
_entity.id
_entity.type
_entity.pdbx_description
1 polymer ?
#
loop_
_entity_poly.entity_id
_entity_poly.type
_entity_poly.pdbx_seq_one_letter_code
_entity_poly.pdbx_strand_id
1 'polypeptide(L)'
;DGSYAEYALLPRKIVFPVKTELDWASLAAVPETYFTAWGSLFECLRLTSDDTLLIRGATCALGYASIQLAKALGCKVIATTHRENKLTLIGNADKAVLDNGSLAETLKGEGITKVLELVGPKSVKDSLRCLVKGGICCNTGILGNVFTLNGFDPIKDIPNGVYLTGFFSNMPTQKTIDDIFDFLNHHSLTPIKAAEYKFDNIKTALTDMDNKKINGKIVVSM
;
A
#
# COMPACT_ATOMS: atom_id res chain seq x y z
N ASP A 1 -22.81 -11.15 5.84
CA ASP A 1 -21.58 -11.27 6.36
C ASP A 1 -20.49 -11.51 5.38
N GLY A 2 -20.15 -11.87 4.45
CA GLY A 2 -19.01 -11.99 3.54
C GLY A 2 -19.43 -12.00 2.09
N SER A 3 -18.46 -11.82 1.22
CA SER A 3 -18.68 -11.80 -0.23
C SER A 3 -18.21 -13.10 -0.93
N TYR A 4 -17.87 -14.14 -0.16
CA TYR A 4 -17.54 -15.45 -0.72
C TYR A 4 -18.85 -16.25 -1.01
N ALA A 5 -19.62 -15.73 -1.95
CA ALA A 5 -20.93 -16.27 -2.33
C ALA A 5 -21.29 -15.80 -3.74
N GLU A 6 -22.16 -16.55 -4.43
CA GLU A 6 -22.68 -16.16 -5.74
C GLU A 6 -23.49 -14.85 -5.69
N TYR A 7 -24.08 -14.54 -4.53
CA TYR A 7 -24.86 -13.33 -4.30
C TYR A 7 -24.50 -12.70 -2.97
N ALA A 8 -24.44 -11.38 -2.93
CA ALA A 8 -24.21 -10.60 -1.71
C ALA A 8 -25.25 -9.48 -1.61
N LEU A 9 -25.82 -9.28 -0.42
CA LEU A 9 -26.69 -8.13 -0.13
C LEU A 9 -25.83 -7.01 0.45
N LEU A 10 -25.71 -5.90 -0.29
CA LEU A 10 -24.90 -4.76 0.07
C LEU A 10 -25.76 -3.51 0.27
N PRO A 11 -25.45 -2.64 1.26
CA PRO A 11 -26.04 -1.33 1.35
C PRO A 11 -25.69 -0.50 0.10
N ARG A 12 -26.70 0.17 -0.50
CA ARG A 12 -26.52 0.97 -1.71
C ARG A 12 -25.36 2.00 -1.59
N LYS A 13 -25.15 2.54 -0.39
CA LYS A 13 -24.12 3.57 -0.13
C LYS A 13 -22.66 3.08 -0.29
N ILE A 14 -22.46 1.77 -0.40
CA ILE A 14 -21.11 1.17 -0.64
C ILE A 14 -21.03 0.47 -2.00
N VAL A 15 -21.98 0.73 -2.88
CA VAL A 15 -21.98 0.23 -4.26
C VAL A 15 -21.73 1.40 -5.19
N PHE A 16 -20.60 1.36 -5.90
CA PHE A 16 -20.13 2.41 -6.78
C PHE A 16 -20.11 1.91 -8.23
N PRO A 17 -20.87 2.51 -9.16
CA PRO A 17 -20.72 2.20 -10.58
C PRO A 17 -19.32 2.62 -11.06
N VAL A 18 -18.71 1.80 -11.89
CA VAL A 18 -17.41 2.06 -12.50
C VAL A 18 -17.47 1.89 -14.01
N LYS A 19 -16.68 2.70 -14.74
CA LYS A 19 -16.48 2.59 -16.19
C LYS A 19 -15.08 2.08 -16.43
N THR A 20 -14.93 0.86 -16.90
CA THR A 20 -13.63 0.23 -17.10
C THR A 20 -13.71 -0.89 -18.12
N GLU A 21 -12.60 -1.12 -18.84
CA GLU A 21 -12.40 -2.26 -19.74
C GLU A 21 -11.64 -3.41 -19.05
N LEU A 22 -11.38 -3.30 -17.73
CA LEU A 22 -10.72 -4.37 -16.97
C LEU A 22 -11.58 -5.63 -16.94
N ASP A 23 -10.94 -6.79 -17.05
CA ASP A 23 -11.59 -8.07 -16.77
C ASP A 23 -12.03 -8.16 -15.30
N TRP A 24 -12.98 -9.05 -15.00
CA TRP A 24 -13.55 -9.17 -13.66
C TRP A 24 -12.53 -9.47 -12.57
N ALA A 25 -11.50 -10.27 -12.88
CA ALA A 25 -10.47 -10.61 -11.90
C ALA A 25 -9.55 -9.41 -11.60
N SER A 26 -9.20 -8.64 -12.62
CA SER A 26 -8.44 -7.40 -12.47
C SER A 26 -9.27 -6.34 -11.75
N LEU A 27 -10.57 -6.21 -12.10
CA LEU A 27 -11.49 -5.31 -11.40
C LEU A 27 -11.60 -5.67 -9.92
N ALA A 28 -11.73 -6.95 -9.58
CA ALA A 28 -11.81 -7.42 -8.19
C ALA A 28 -10.51 -7.19 -7.39
N ALA A 29 -9.39 -6.93 -8.05
CA ALA A 29 -8.14 -6.58 -7.37
C ALA A 29 -8.08 -5.11 -6.93
N VAL A 30 -8.94 -4.23 -7.45
CA VAL A 30 -8.94 -2.78 -7.15
C VAL A 30 -9.50 -2.47 -5.75
N PRO A 31 -10.70 -2.94 -5.36
CA PRO A 31 -11.31 -2.56 -4.09
C PRO A 31 -10.39 -2.82 -2.90
N GLU A 32 -10.51 -1.93 -1.93
CA GLU A 32 -9.73 -1.83 -0.70
C GLU A 32 -8.23 -1.55 -0.96
N THR A 33 -7.55 -2.36 -1.76
CA THR A 33 -6.10 -2.22 -1.99
C THR A 33 -5.73 -0.90 -2.67
N TYR A 34 -6.35 -0.57 -3.81
CA TYR A 34 -6.07 0.68 -4.52
C TYR A 34 -6.71 1.89 -3.85
N PHE A 35 -7.86 1.71 -3.20
CA PHE A 35 -8.46 2.76 -2.39
C PHE A 35 -7.55 3.16 -1.22
N THR A 36 -7.00 2.17 -0.51
CA THR A 36 -6.08 2.42 0.60
C THR A 36 -4.76 3.02 0.11
N ALA A 37 -4.22 2.53 -1.01
CA ALA A 37 -3.04 3.12 -1.63
C ALA A 37 -3.29 4.58 -2.06
N TRP A 38 -4.43 4.85 -2.69
CA TRP A 38 -4.83 6.18 -3.14
C TRP A 38 -4.91 7.17 -2.00
N GLY A 39 -5.70 6.87 -0.97
CA GLY A 39 -5.85 7.76 0.19
C GLY A 39 -4.53 7.99 0.92
N SER A 40 -3.69 6.96 1.04
CA SER A 40 -2.38 7.12 1.66
C SER A 40 -1.45 7.99 0.83
N LEU A 41 -1.37 7.76 -0.48
CA LEU A 41 -0.42 8.44 -1.36
C LEU A 41 -0.87 9.86 -1.72
N PHE A 42 -2.13 10.03 -2.17
CA PHE A 42 -2.58 11.29 -2.74
C PHE A 42 -3.27 12.20 -1.73
N GLU A 43 -4.06 11.66 -0.79
CA GLU A 43 -4.74 12.48 0.21
C GLU A 43 -3.83 12.79 1.40
N CYS A 44 -3.16 11.77 1.97
CA CYS A 44 -2.34 11.95 3.18
C CYS A 44 -0.92 12.42 2.87
N LEU A 45 -0.21 11.75 1.96
CA LEU A 45 1.16 12.11 1.59
C LEU A 45 1.23 13.26 0.60
N ARG A 46 0.14 13.55 -0.15
CA ARG A 46 0.10 14.58 -1.20
C ARG A 46 1.25 14.37 -2.20
N LEU A 47 1.39 13.12 -2.65
CA LEU A 47 2.49 12.67 -3.49
C LEU A 47 2.49 13.40 -4.83
N THR A 48 3.66 13.83 -5.27
CA THR A 48 3.93 14.46 -6.57
C THR A 48 5.09 13.75 -7.27
N SER A 49 5.29 13.98 -8.56
CA SER A 49 6.38 13.39 -9.34
C SER A 49 7.78 13.75 -8.82
N ASP A 50 7.92 14.87 -8.12
CA ASP A 50 9.21 15.33 -7.58
C ASP A 50 9.61 14.64 -6.28
N ASP A 51 8.72 13.81 -5.72
CA ASP A 51 8.94 13.17 -4.43
C ASP A 51 9.81 11.91 -4.56
N THR A 52 10.62 11.68 -3.53
CA THR A 52 11.24 10.38 -3.25
C THR A 52 10.40 9.67 -2.20
N LEU A 53 9.72 8.62 -2.62
CA LEU A 53 8.83 7.83 -1.76
C LEU A 53 9.56 6.60 -1.21
N LEU A 54 9.60 6.45 0.11
CA LEU A 54 9.94 5.20 0.78
C LEU A 54 8.66 4.42 1.10
N ILE A 55 8.55 3.18 0.61
CA ILE A 55 7.48 2.24 0.99
C ILE A 55 8.08 1.19 1.92
N ARG A 56 7.78 1.27 3.21
CA ARG A 56 8.27 0.33 4.21
C ARG A 56 7.33 -0.86 4.35
N GLY A 57 7.84 -2.08 4.13
CA GLY A 57 7.03 -3.30 4.12
C GLY A 57 6.33 -3.55 2.79
N ALA A 58 7.01 -3.27 1.68
CA ALA A 58 6.43 -3.22 0.34
C ALA A 58 5.98 -4.56 -0.25
N THR A 59 6.40 -5.72 0.30
CA THR A 59 6.06 -7.05 -0.25
C THR A 59 4.70 -7.56 0.23
N CYS A 60 3.67 -6.76 0.01
CA CYS A 60 2.26 -7.08 0.26
C CYS A 60 1.38 -6.43 -0.84
N ALA A 61 0.10 -6.76 -0.89
CA ALA A 61 -0.82 -6.25 -1.90
C ALA A 61 -0.82 -4.71 -1.97
N LEU A 62 -0.91 -4.05 -0.81
CA LEU A 62 -0.91 -2.59 -0.70
C LEU A 62 0.43 -1.99 -1.15
N GLY A 63 1.55 -2.62 -0.79
CA GLY A 63 2.88 -2.18 -1.20
C GLY A 63 3.06 -2.22 -2.72
N TYR A 64 2.65 -3.30 -3.37
CA TYR A 64 2.74 -3.42 -4.84
C TYR A 64 1.85 -2.41 -5.56
N ALA A 65 0.60 -2.21 -5.11
CA ALA A 65 -0.28 -1.19 -5.67
C ALA A 65 0.32 0.21 -5.50
N SER A 66 0.91 0.50 -4.34
CA SER A 66 1.55 1.78 -4.06
C SER A 66 2.79 2.03 -4.93
N ILE A 67 3.62 1.00 -5.16
CA ILE A 67 4.74 1.09 -6.12
C ILE A 67 4.20 1.41 -7.52
N GLN A 68 3.17 0.69 -7.98
CA GLN A 68 2.60 0.87 -9.30
C GLN A 68 2.09 2.30 -9.49
N LEU A 69 1.29 2.82 -8.54
CA LEU A 69 0.74 4.18 -8.61
C LEU A 69 1.84 5.25 -8.57
N ALA A 70 2.80 5.12 -7.64
CA ALA A 70 3.88 6.09 -7.49
C ALA A 70 4.81 6.11 -8.72
N LYS A 71 5.12 4.95 -9.31
CA LYS A 71 5.92 4.87 -10.53
C LYS A 71 5.19 5.45 -11.74
N ALA A 72 3.89 5.24 -11.86
CA ALA A 72 3.07 5.84 -12.92
C ALA A 72 3.01 7.36 -12.78
N LEU A 73 3.01 7.89 -11.56
CA LEU A 73 3.10 9.33 -11.30
C LEU A 73 4.48 9.91 -11.67
N GLY A 74 5.52 9.09 -11.74
CA GLY A 74 6.90 9.52 -12.03
C GLY A 74 7.81 9.68 -10.81
N CYS A 75 7.38 9.24 -9.63
CA CYS A 75 8.19 9.33 -8.41
C CYS A 75 9.43 8.43 -8.45
N LYS A 76 10.47 8.83 -7.72
CA LYS A 76 11.52 7.91 -7.29
C LYS A 76 10.98 7.06 -6.14
N VAL A 77 11.02 5.73 -6.26
CA VAL A 77 10.48 4.79 -5.29
C VAL A 77 11.57 3.92 -4.69
N ILE A 78 11.71 3.98 -3.37
CA ILE A 78 12.52 3.06 -2.57
C ILE A 78 11.55 2.13 -1.83
N ALA A 79 11.71 0.83 -2.00
CA ALA A 79 10.80 -0.14 -1.40
C ALA A 79 11.56 -1.16 -0.55
N THR A 80 10.99 -1.57 0.58
CA THR A 80 11.69 -2.42 1.53
C THR A 80 10.95 -3.70 1.87
N THR A 81 11.72 -4.70 2.25
CA THR A 81 11.24 -5.95 2.85
C THR A 81 12.21 -6.39 3.95
N HIS A 82 11.69 -7.05 5.00
CA HIS A 82 12.51 -7.66 6.05
C HIS A 82 13.01 -9.07 5.68
N ARG A 83 12.67 -9.57 4.47
CA ARG A 83 13.04 -10.91 4.00
C ARG A 83 13.91 -10.81 2.76
N GLU A 84 15.15 -11.26 2.85
CA GLU A 84 16.10 -11.23 1.75
C GLU A 84 15.59 -11.94 0.48
N ASN A 85 14.96 -13.10 0.64
CA ASN A 85 14.38 -13.86 -0.46
C ASN A 85 13.18 -13.17 -1.14
N LYS A 86 12.71 -12.03 -0.63
CA LYS A 86 11.64 -11.23 -1.23
C LYS A 86 12.13 -9.94 -1.90
N LEU A 87 13.41 -9.64 -1.86
CA LEU A 87 13.96 -8.45 -2.52
C LEU A 87 13.67 -8.44 -4.03
N THR A 88 13.79 -9.59 -4.67
CA THR A 88 13.50 -9.75 -6.11
C THR A 88 12.02 -9.60 -6.46
N LEU A 89 11.12 -9.67 -5.46
CA LEU A 89 9.67 -9.51 -5.66
C LEU A 89 9.21 -8.05 -5.62
N ILE A 90 10.09 -7.12 -5.24
CA ILE A 90 9.74 -5.68 -5.13
C ILE A 90 9.45 -5.06 -6.51
N GLY A 91 9.90 -5.67 -7.59
CA GLY A 91 9.50 -5.30 -8.96
C GLY A 91 10.05 -3.94 -9.40
N ASN A 92 9.16 -3.05 -9.86
CA ASN A 92 9.49 -1.79 -10.54
C ASN A 92 9.93 -0.62 -9.63
N ALA A 93 10.25 -0.85 -8.35
CA ALA A 93 10.86 0.19 -7.53
C ALA A 93 12.27 0.52 -8.03
N ASP A 94 12.69 1.79 -7.90
CA ASP A 94 14.03 2.23 -8.31
C ASP A 94 15.12 1.63 -7.41
N LYS A 95 14.76 1.33 -6.16
CA LYS A 95 15.67 0.70 -5.20
C LYS A 95 14.92 -0.27 -4.29
N ALA A 96 15.39 -1.51 -4.24
CA ALA A 96 14.94 -2.53 -3.28
C ALA A 96 15.93 -2.62 -2.12
N VAL A 97 15.46 -2.58 -0.87
CA VAL A 97 16.31 -2.54 0.33
C VAL A 97 15.84 -3.55 1.37
N LEU A 98 16.78 -4.26 1.97
CA LEU A 98 16.51 -5.11 3.12
C LEU A 98 16.30 -4.26 4.37
N ASP A 99 15.13 -4.39 4.99
CA ASP A 99 14.80 -3.68 6.22
C ASP A 99 15.38 -4.44 7.43
N ASN A 100 16.47 -3.93 7.97
CA ASN A 100 17.14 -4.42 9.15
C ASN A 100 16.66 -3.76 10.46
N GLY A 101 15.66 -2.88 10.39
CA GLY A 101 15.14 -2.11 11.51
C GLY A 101 15.80 -0.74 11.72
N SER A 102 16.81 -0.38 10.92
CA SER A 102 17.58 0.88 11.00
C SER A 102 17.69 1.53 9.63
N LEU A 103 16.55 1.77 8.99
CA LEU A 103 16.51 2.34 7.64
C LEU A 103 17.01 3.79 7.60
N ALA A 104 16.84 4.55 8.68
CA ALA A 104 17.34 5.91 8.76
C ALA A 104 18.87 6.00 8.54
N GLU A 105 19.62 5.02 9.02
CA GLU A 105 21.06 4.94 8.77
C GLU A 105 21.35 4.38 7.37
N THR A 106 20.64 3.33 6.97
CA THR A 106 20.84 2.64 5.69
C THR A 106 20.53 3.54 4.49
N LEU A 107 19.54 4.42 4.62
CA LEU A 107 19.05 5.31 3.56
C LEU A 107 19.48 6.77 3.73
N LYS A 108 20.50 7.02 4.56
CA LYS A 108 21.03 8.35 4.77
C LYS A 108 21.49 8.97 3.44
N GLY A 109 21.01 10.17 3.15
CA GLY A 109 21.35 10.90 1.92
C GLY A 109 20.46 10.61 0.71
N GLU A 110 19.48 9.70 0.82
CA GLU A 110 18.56 9.39 -0.29
C GLU A 110 17.53 10.50 -0.60
N GLY A 111 17.41 11.51 0.27
CA GLY A 111 16.50 12.64 0.03
C GLY A 111 15.02 12.27 0.14
N ILE A 112 14.66 11.35 1.03
CA ILE A 112 13.29 10.83 1.18
C ILE A 112 12.35 11.95 1.66
N THR A 113 11.35 12.27 0.85
CA THR A 113 10.34 13.30 1.14
C THR A 113 9.03 12.70 1.66
N LYS A 114 8.73 11.46 1.30
CA LYS A 114 7.50 10.77 1.67
C LYS A 114 7.78 9.36 2.16
N VAL A 115 7.08 8.94 3.22
CA VAL A 115 7.12 7.56 3.70
C VAL A 115 5.71 7.00 3.79
N LEU A 116 5.45 5.91 3.08
CA LEU A 116 4.31 5.04 3.31
C LEU A 116 4.73 3.93 4.28
N GLU A 117 4.24 3.99 5.50
CA GLU A 117 4.59 3.06 6.58
C GLU A 117 3.54 1.95 6.68
N LEU A 118 3.91 0.73 6.27
CA LEU A 118 3.03 -0.44 6.27
C LEU A 118 3.36 -1.44 7.39
N VAL A 119 4.52 -1.33 8.02
CA VAL A 119 4.90 -2.15 9.18
C VAL A 119 4.19 -1.64 10.44
N GLY A 120 4.08 -0.34 10.57
CA GLY A 120 3.27 0.32 11.58
C GLY A 120 4.04 0.74 12.83
N PRO A 121 3.39 0.80 13.99
CA PRO A 121 3.95 1.33 15.24
C PRO A 121 5.34 0.82 15.62
N LYS A 122 5.65 -0.41 15.21
CA LYS A 122 6.97 -1.02 15.48
C LYS A 122 8.13 -0.25 14.84
N SER A 123 7.91 0.40 13.70
CA SER A 123 8.95 1.01 12.86
C SER A 123 8.78 2.51 12.63
N VAL A 124 7.62 3.08 13.00
CA VAL A 124 7.27 4.46 12.68
C VAL A 124 8.32 5.49 13.15
N LYS A 125 8.95 5.28 14.31
CA LYS A 125 10.00 6.19 14.81
C LYS A 125 11.24 6.23 13.88
N ASP A 126 11.65 5.07 13.37
CA ASP A 126 12.76 4.98 12.42
C ASP A 126 12.35 5.53 11.06
N SER A 127 11.12 5.27 10.62
CA SER A 127 10.55 5.81 9.38
C SER A 127 10.49 7.34 9.36
N LEU A 128 10.13 7.97 10.49
CA LEU A 128 10.16 9.43 10.64
C LEU A 128 11.58 10.01 10.48
N ARG A 129 12.61 9.29 10.96
CA ARG A 129 14.02 9.71 10.85
C ARG A 129 14.61 9.54 9.45
N CYS A 130 13.96 8.77 8.57
CA CYS A 130 14.35 8.67 7.16
C CYS A 130 14.05 9.95 6.38
N LEU A 131 13.11 10.79 6.85
CA LEU A 131 12.59 11.94 6.14
C LEU A 131 13.51 13.16 6.20
N VAL A 132 13.58 13.88 5.09
CA VAL A 132 14.14 15.24 5.09
C VAL A 132 13.14 16.21 5.75
N LYS A 133 13.61 17.41 6.11
CA LYS A 133 12.74 18.48 6.64
C LYS A 133 11.63 18.82 5.63
N GLY A 134 10.40 18.92 6.12
CA GLY A 134 9.19 19.09 5.28
C GLY A 134 8.56 17.76 4.85
N GLY A 135 9.22 16.63 5.09
CA GLY A 135 8.73 15.32 4.70
C GLY A 135 7.54 14.83 5.53
N ILE A 136 6.76 13.91 4.97
CA ILE A 136 5.53 13.37 5.56
C ILE A 136 5.63 11.84 5.64
N CYS A 137 5.31 11.29 6.81
CA CYS A 137 5.11 9.85 7.02
C CYS A 137 3.62 9.55 7.17
N CYS A 138 3.06 8.68 6.35
CA CYS A 138 1.70 8.16 6.50
C CYS A 138 1.75 6.74 7.05
N ASN A 139 1.28 6.55 8.28
CA ASN A 139 1.11 5.23 8.88
C ASN A 139 -0.23 4.65 8.44
N THR A 140 -0.19 3.60 7.63
CA THR A 140 -1.38 2.93 7.07
C THR A 140 -1.45 1.46 7.48
N GLY A 141 -0.29 0.78 7.55
CA GLY A 141 -0.25 -0.65 7.81
C GLY A 141 0.10 -1.01 9.26
N ILE A 142 -0.08 -2.30 9.56
CA ILE A 142 0.22 -2.93 10.86
C ILE A 142 0.90 -4.30 10.65
N LEU A 143 1.69 -4.47 9.58
CA LEU A 143 2.37 -5.74 9.26
C LEU A 143 3.32 -6.22 10.38
N GLY A 144 3.74 -5.29 11.25
CA GLY A 144 4.55 -5.59 12.44
C GLY A 144 3.78 -6.21 13.61
N ASN A 145 2.44 -6.41 13.49
CA ASN A 145 1.54 -6.90 14.53
C ASN A 145 1.56 -6.07 15.84
N VAL A 146 1.89 -4.79 15.74
CA VAL A 146 1.79 -3.82 16.83
C VAL A 146 0.77 -2.78 16.42
N PHE A 147 -0.25 -2.56 17.27
CA PHE A 147 -1.42 -1.74 16.94
C PHE A 147 -1.39 -0.35 17.58
N THR A 148 -0.53 -0.14 18.57
CA THR A 148 -0.46 1.11 19.32
C THR A 148 0.97 1.62 19.44
N LEU A 149 1.13 2.94 19.46
CA LEU A 149 2.41 3.62 19.68
C LEU A 149 2.66 3.79 21.19
N ASN A 150 3.10 2.73 21.85
CA ASN A 150 3.45 2.80 23.27
C ASN A 150 4.77 3.57 23.48
N GLY A 151 4.80 4.47 24.46
CA GLY A 151 5.98 5.27 24.78
C GLY A 151 6.41 6.21 23.65
N PHE A 152 5.46 6.70 22.87
CA PHE A 152 5.71 7.70 21.82
C PHE A 152 5.61 9.11 22.43
N ASP A 153 6.73 9.84 22.37
CA ASP A 153 6.80 11.24 22.78
C ASP A 153 6.81 12.10 21.49
N PRO A 154 5.71 12.78 21.14
CA PRO A 154 5.64 13.50 19.87
C PRO A 154 6.67 14.63 19.74
N ILE A 155 7.17 15.17 20.86
CA ILE A 155 8.19 16.23 20.84
C ILE A 155 9.58 15.67 20.52
N LYS A 156 9.89 14.46 21.00
CA LYS A 156 11.20 13.83 20.82
C LYS A 156 11.26 12.88 19.63
N ASP A 157 10.16 12.19 19.35
CA ASP A 157 10.13 11.12 18.36
C ASP A 157 9.80 11.61 16.94
N ILE A 158 9.16 12.79 16.81
CA ILE A 158 8.96 13.45 15.51
C ILE A 158 10.12 14.44 15.28
N PRO A 159 10.96 14.22 14.26
CA PRO A 159 12.04 15.17 13.93
C PRO A 159 11.50 16.55 13.57
N ASN A 160 12.25 17.60 13.88
CA ASN A 160 11.84 18.98 13.64
C ASN A 160 11.48 19.23 12.16
N GLY A 161 10.23 19.65 11.92
CA GLY A 161 9.72 19.96 10.58
C GLY A 161 9.35 18.72 9.76
N VAL A 162 9.21 17.54 10.39
CA VAL A 162 8.65 16.33 9.80
C VAL A 162 7.20 16.17 10.26
N TYR A 163 6.37 15.57 9.43
CA TYR A 163 4.96 15.37 9.71
C TYR A 163 4.60 13.88 9.80
N LEU A 164 3.77 13.53 10.77
CA LEU A 164 3.16 12.21 10.90
C LEU A 164 1.66 12.33 10.62
N THR A 165 1.15 11.51 9.71
CA THR A 165 -0.27 11.35 9.43
C THR A 165 -0.62 9.86 9.37
N GLY A 166 -1.89 9.54 9.26
CA GLY A 166 -2.35 8.18 9.08
C GLY A 166 -3.55 8.12 8.15
N PHE A 167 -3.70 7.00 7.47
CA PHE A 167 -4.87 6.71 6.64
C PHE A 167 -5.58 5.47 7.19
N PHE A 168 -6.86 5.62 7.47
CA PHE A 168 -7.76 4.53 7.79
C PHE A 168 -8.77 4.40 6.65
N SER A 169 -8.74 3.26 5.95
CA SER A 169 -9.65 2.98 4.85
C SER A 169 -11.08 2.83 5.37
N ASN A 170 -11.87 3.87 5.17
CA ASN A 170 -13.29 3.91 5.45
C ASN A 170 -14.07 4.05 4.14
N MET A 171 -15.33 4.43 4.18
CA MET A 171 -16.14 4.47 2.96
C MET A 171 -15.61 5.50 1.96
N PRO A 172 -15.23 5.08 0.74
CA PRO A 172 -14.88 6.00 -0.34
C PRO A 172 -16.11 6.79 -0.81
N THR A 173 -15.86 7.88 -1.53
CA THR A 173 -16.88 8.59 -2.31
C THR A 173 -16.88 8.08 -3.75
N GLN A 174 -17.96 8.31 -4.51
CA GLN A 174 -17.96 8.04 -5.95
C GLN A 174 -16.81 8.77 -6.65
N LYS A 175 -16.55 10.03 -6.28
CA LYS A 175 -15.43 10.79 -6.83
C LYS A 175 -14.07 10.11 -6.62
N THR A 176 -13.81 9.60 -5.42
CA THR A 176 -12.55 8.88 -5.14
C THR A 176 -12.42 7.63 -6.01
N ILE A 177 -13.52 6.90 -6.20
CA ILE A 177 -13.54 5.71 -7.06
C ILE A 177 -13.28 6.11 -8.52
N ASP A 178 -13.96 7.15 -9.02
CA ASP A 178 -13.75 7.67 -10.37
C ASP A 178 -12.29 8.11 -10.58
N ASP A 179 -11.73 8.89 -9.65
CA ASP A 179 -10.33 9.35 -9.71
C ASP A 179 -9.33 8.17 -9.80
N ILE A 180 -9.58 7.08 -9.05
CA ILE A 180 -8.73 5.86 -9.12
C ILE A 180 -8.81 5.23 -10.50
N PHE A 181 -10.02 5.02 -11.04
CA PHE A 181 -10.19 4.38 -12.35
C PHE A 181 -9.69 5.26 -13.48
N ASP A 182 -9.90 6.57 -13.41
CA ASP A 182 -9.36 7.54 -14.38
C ASP A 182 -7.83 7.51 -14.38
N PHE A 183 -7.18 7.44 -13.21
CA PHE A 183 -5.72 7.29 -13.11
C PHE A 183 -5.23 5.96 -13.71
N LEU A 184 -5.88 4.85 -13.36
CA LEU A 184 -5.52 3.53 -13.92
C LEU A 184 -5.64 3.52 -15.45
N ASN A 185 -6.72 4.07 -15.99
CA ASN A 185 -6.98 4.14 -17.42
C ASN A 185 -5.97 5.07 -18.11
N HIS A 186 -5.73 6.28 -17.57
CA HIS A 186 -4.81 7.26 -18.14
C HIS A 186 -3.38 6.70 -18.29
N HIS A 187 -2.93 5.96 -17.28
CA HIS A 187 -1.60 5.36 -17.26
C HIS A 187 -1.56 3.92 -17.79
N SER A 188 -2.67 3.41 -18.35
CA SER A 188 -2.80 2.04 -18.87
C SER A 188 -2.34 0.97 -17.86
N LEU A 189 -2.73 1.14 -16.59
CA LEU A 189 -2.34 0.25 -15.52
C LEU A 189 -3.31 -0.91 -15.37
N THR A 190 -2.79 -2.12 -15.31
CA THR A 190 -3.55 -3.31 -14.89
C THR A 190 -3.33 -3.54 -13.40
N PRO A 191 -4.40 -3.63 -12.58
CA PRO A 191 -4.28 -3.91 -11.16
C PRO A 191 -3.52 -5.20 -10.88
N ILE A 192 -2.60 -5.14 -9.91
CA ILE A 192 -1.70 -6.27 -9.59
C ILE A 192 -2.46 -7.32 -8.80
N LYS A 193 -2.60 -8.52 -9.39
CA LYS A 193 -3.04 -9.74 -8.72
C LYS A 193 -1.89 -10.75 -8.68
N ALA A 194 -1.69 -11.36 -7.53
CA ALA A 194 -0.62 -12.33 -7.32
C ALA A 194 -1.06 -13.76 -7.67
N ALA A 195 -2.34 -14.06 -7.49
CA ALA A 195 -2.93 -15.33 -7.85
C ALA A 195 -4.43 -15.19 -8.09
N GLU A 196 -4.97 -16.07 -8.94
CA GLU A 196 -6.39 -16.23 -9.18
C GLU A 196 -6.78 -17.68 -8.94
N TYR A 197 -7.86 -17.90 -8.18
CA TYR A 197 -8.42 -19.20 -7.87
C TYR A 197 -9.87 -19.27 -8.32
N LYS A 198 -10.33 -20.46 -8.73
CA LYS A 198 -11.76 -20.70 -8.91
C LYS A 198 -12.45 -20.80 -7.55
N PHE A 199 -13.73 -20.44 -7.49
CA PHE A 199 -14.54 -20.46 -6.26
C PHE A 199 -14.48 -21.80 -5.53
N ASP A 200 -14.52 -22.92 -6.24
CA ASP A 200 -14.40 -24.27 -5.68
C ASP A 200 -13.09 -24.48 -4.91
N ASN A 201 -12.06 -23.71 -5.22
CA ASN A 201 -10.74 -23.77 -4.60
C ASN A 201 -10.52 -22.70 -3.52
N ILE A 202 -11.57 -22.04 -3.05
CA ILE A 202 -11.46 -20.94 -2.07
C ILE A 202 -10.74 -21.37 -0.78
N LYS A 203 -10.95 -22.61 -0.33
CA LYS A 203 -10.23 -23.15 0.84
C LYS A 203 -8.71 -23.19 0.62
N THR A 204 -8.31 -23.59 -0.57
CA THR A 204 -6.89 -23.59 -0.96
C THR A 204 -6.35 -22.17 -1.01
N ALA A 205 -7.09 -21.22 -1.60
CA ALA A 205 -6.70 -19.82 -1.66
C ALA A 205 -6.47 -19.23 -0.26
N LEU A 206 -7.39 -19.48 0.68
CA LEU A 206 -7.27 -19.03 2.07
C LEU A 206 -6.08 -19.70 2.79
N THR A 207 -5.90 -21.01 2.60
CA THR A 207 -4.78 -21.74 3.18
C THR A 207 -3.42 -21.23 2.66
N ASP A 208 -3.32 -20.94 1.37
CA ASP A 208 -2.10 -20.43 0.77
C ASP A 208 -1.81 -18.98 1.23
N MET A 209 -2.86 -18.18 1.47
CA MET A 209 -2.75 -16.85 2.08
C MET A 209 -2.22 -16.95 3.53
N ASP A 210 -2.83 -17.79 4.36
CA ASP A 210 -2.46 -17.97 5.77
C ASP A 210 -1.02 -18.50 5.92
N ASN A 211 -0.64 -19.44 5.05
CA ASN A 211 0.72 -19.97 4.98
C ASN A 211 1.74 -19.02 4.32
N LYS A 212 1.30 -17.81 3.91
CA LYS A 212 2.15 -16.80 3.26
C LYS A 212 2.88 -17.30 2.01
N LYS A 213 2.29 -18.25 1.28
CA LYS A 213 2.82 -18.78 0.02
C LYS A 213 2.68 -17.77 -1.12
N ILE A 214 1.63 -16.93 -1.07
CA ILE A 214 1.33 -15.92 -2.08
C ILE A 214 1.66 -14.55 -1.51
N ASN A 215 2.39 -13.74 -2.29
CA ASN A 215 2.72 -12.37 -1.93
C ASN A 215 1.93 -11.40 -2.82
N GLY A 216 0.93 -10.75 -2.25
CA GLY A 216 0.08 -9.80 -2.98
C GLY A 216 -1.41 -10.16 -2.91
N LYS A 217 -2.18 -9.59 -3.84
CA LYS A 217 -3.64 -9.75 -3.90
C LYS A 217 -4.02 -11.10 -4.48
N ILE A 218 -4.83 -11.85 -3.77
CA ILE A 218 -5.49 -13.06 -4.27
C ILE A 218 -6.91 -12.70 -4.70
N VAL A 219 -7.31 -13.18 -5.86
CA VAL A 219 -8.66 -13.02 -6.40
C VAL A 219 -9.30 -14.39 -6.57
N VAL A 220 -10.59 -14.48 -6.29
CA VAL A 220 -11.39 -15.68 -6.52
C VAL A 220 -12.43 -15.36 -7.58
N SER A 221 -12.48 -16.17 -8.65
CA SER A 221 -13.44 -16.04 -9.75
C SER A 221 -14.48 -17.17 -9.70
N MET A 222 -15.72 -16.84 -10.04
CA MET A 222 -16.82 -17.79 -10.21
C MET A 222 -16.63 -18.67 -11.46
#